data_58b32b035abb0efcfbbc30ac09f48693
#
_entry.id   58b32b035abb0efcfbbc30ac09f48693
#
_cell.length_a   1.000
_cell.length_b   1.000
_cell.length_c   1.000
_cell.angle_alpha   90.00
_cell.angle_beta   90.00
_cell.angle_gamma   90.00
#
_symmetry.space_group_name_H-M   'P 1'
#
loop_
_entity.id
_entity.type
_entity.pdbx_description
1 polymer ?
#
loop_
_entity_poly.entity_id
_entity_poly.type
_entity_poly.pdbx_seq_one_letter_code
_entity_poly.pdbx_strand_id
1 'polypeptide(L)'
;MELRQVTLPDWPFSSLMPILFAEGAASFEELALNLQLGSLKVQVRDAWPNLFREARFLSAVDFVQADRFRRKVALEMQRIFREVDLLIVPSLRDEQLTITNFTGHPSLTLRAGFVEVSEARSDWAPDPANPLPKFHPPRRVPHGITILGRLFDEGLVGQVGLMLERELGVVAERPAGF
;
A
#
# COMPACT_ATOMS: atom_id res chain seq x y z
N MET A 1 -7.77 -25.91 -4.36
CA MET A 1 -6.72 -24.88 -4.24
C MET A 1 -5.59 -25.48 -3.41
N GLU A 2 -4.35 -25.41 -3.89
CA GLU A 2 -3.16 -25.82 -3.15
C GLU A 2 -2.51 -24.57 -2.56
N LEU A 3 -2.14 -24.61 -1.27
CA LEU A 3 -1.46 -23.50 -0.62
C LEU A 3 0.04 -23.79 -0.56
N ARG A 4 0.83 -22.82 -1.01
CA ARG A 4 2.28 -22.88 -0.99
C ARG A 4 2.83 -21.62 -0.31
N GLN A 5 3.72 -21.80 0.63
CA GLN A 5 4.42 -20.67 1.23
C GLN A 5 5.46 -20.11 0.26
N VAL A 6 5.45 -18.81 0.07
CA VAL A 6 6.38 -18.06 -0.77
C VAL A 6 7.09 -17.01 0.09
N THR A 7 8.36 -16.80 -0.15
CA THR A 7 9.17 -15.80 0.54
C THR A 7 9.68 -14.78 -0.47
N LEU A 8 9.50 -13.51 -0.18
CA LEU A 8 10.12 -12.41 -0.91
C LEU A 8 11.58 -12.23 -0.44
N PRO A 9 12.48 -11.76 -1.30
CA PRO A 9 13.82 -11.39 -0.87
C PRO A 9 13.77 -10.21 0.10
N ASP A 10 14.72 -10.18 1.04
CA ASP A 10 14.92 -9.06 1.95
C ASP A 10 15.65 -7.92 1.20
N TRP A 11 14.89 -7.12 0.49
CA TRP A 11 15.37 -5.98 -0.29
C TRP A 11 14.81 -4.67 0.26
N PRO A 12 15.51 -3.53 0.08
CA PRO A 12 15.05 -2.24 0.55
C PRO A 12 13.94 -1.67 -0.37
N PHE A 13 12.74 -2.24 -0.34
CA PHE A 13 11.62 -1.86 -1.23
C PHE A 13 11.22 -0.39 -1.08
N SER A 14 11.47 0.22 0.09
CA SER A 14 11.28 1.67 0.29
C SER A 14 12.13 2.54 -0.65
N SER A 15 13.22 1.99 -1.23
CA SER A 15 14.02 2.66 -2.26
C SER A 15 13.28 2.88 -3.58
N LEU A 16 12.05 2.37 -3.73
CA LEU A 16 11.15 2.71 -4.83
C LEU A 16 10.42 4.04 -4.61
N MET A 17 10.26 4.49 -3.37
CA MET A 17 9.48 5.68 -3.04
C MET A 17 9.96 6.98 -3.72
N PRO A 18 11.25 7.20 -3.97
CA PRO A 18 11.71 8.37 -4.75
C PRO A 18 11.03 8.52 -6.11
N ILE A 19 10.63 7.43 -6.76
CA ILE A 19 9.87 7.49 -8.03
C ILE A 19 8.52 8.16 -7.80
N LEU A 20 7.76 7.69 -6.79
CA LEU A 20 6.46 8.26 -6.45
C LEU A 20 6.57 9.73 -6.05
N PHE A 21 7.59 10.09 -5.28
CA PHE A 21 7.78 11.47 -4.82
C PHE A 21 8.10 12.41 -5.99
N ALA A 22 8.93 11.97 -6.93
CA ALA A 22 9.24 12.75 -8.13
C ALA A 22 8.02 12.91 -9.04
N GLU A 23 7.30 11.82 -9.31
CA GLU A 23 6.07 11.84 -10.13
C GLU A 23 4.96 12.66 -9.48
N GLY A 24 4.77 12.53 -8.15
CA GLY A 24 3.82 13.34 -7.39
C GLY A 24 4.19 14.83 -7.42
N ALA A 25 5.46 15.17 -7.20
CA ALA A 25 5.91 16.57 -7.28
C ALA A 25 5.75 17.16 -8.68
N ALA A 26 5.95 16.38 -9.74
CA ALA A 26 5.71 16.80 -11.11
C ALA A 26 4.21 16.98 -11.38
N SER A 27 3.35 16.07 -10.92
CA SER A 27 1.91 16.14 -11.12
C SER A 27 1.25 17.32 -10.42
N PHE A 28 1.79 17.74 -9.27
CA PHE A 28 1.30 18.86 -8.47
C PHE A 28 2.24 20.09 -8.52
N GLU A 29 3.01 20.23 -9.60
CA GLU A 29 3.99 21.30 -9.77
C GLU A 29 3.41 22.70 -9.61
N GLU A 30 2.21 22.95 -10.17
CA GLU A 30 1.56 24.24 -10.11
C GLU A 30 1.28 24.69 -8.67
N LEU A 31 0.89 23.77 -7.78
CA LEU A 31 0.70 24.08 -6.37
C LEU A 31 1.99 24.56 -5.69
N ALA A 32 3.13 23.97 -6.09
CA ALA A 32 4.43 24.36 -5.56
C ALA A 32 4.87 25.72 -6.10
N LEU A 33 4.76 25.96 -7.42
CA LEU A 33 5.16 27.20 -8.07
C LEU A 33 4.30 28.39 -7.63
N ASN A 34 3.00 28.17 -7.42
CA ASN A 34 2.06 29.21 -6.97
C ASN A 34 2.05 29.40 -5.45
N LEU A 35 3.00 28.78 -4.72
CA LEU A 35 3.13 28.86 -3.25
C LEU A 35 1.88 28.38 -2.48
N GLN A 36 1.07 27.52 -3.10
CA GLN A 36 -0.19 27.03 -2.54
C GLN A 36 -0.06 25.77 -1.67
N LEU A 37 1.14 25.18 -1.56
CA LEU A 37 1.35 24.00 -0.71
C LEU A 37 0.99 24.26 0.77
N GLY A 38 1.11 25.50 1.23
CA GLY A 38 0.72 25.90 2.59
C GLY A 38 -0.79 25.88 2.87
N SER A 39 -1.65 25.85 1.82
CA SER A 39 -3.10 25.76 1.97
C SER A 39 -3.61 24.33 2.19
N LEU A 40 -2.77 23.31 1.97
CA LEU A 40 -3.13 21.93 2.21
C LEU A 40 -3.27 21.65 3.71
N LYS A 41 -4.29 20.86 4.06
CA LYS A 41 -4.72 20.67 5.46
C LYS A 41 -3.64 20.05 6.35
N VAL A 42 -2.88 19.08 5.85
CA VAL A 42 -1.90 18.34 6.63
C VAL A 42 -0.50 18.84 6.29
N GLN A 43 0.25 19.33 7.29
CA GLN A 43 1.56 19.98 7.14
C GLN A 43 2.65 19.29 7.97
N VAL A 44 2.42 18.07 8.47
CA VAL A 44 3.45 17.33 9.22
C VAL A 44 4.63 16.96 8.32
N ARG A 45 5.77 16.62 8.91
CA ARG A 45 7.05 16.44 8.22
C ARG A 45 6.96 15.51 7.01
N ASP A 46 6.29 14.39 7.14
CA ASP A 46 6.16 13.33 6.14
C ASP A 46 4.87 13.45 5.30
N ALA A 47 4.15 14.59 5.38
CA ALA A 47 2.98 14.85 4.55
C ALA A 47 3.36 15.32 3.14
N TRP A 48 2.45 15.11 2.20
CA TRP A 48 2.63 15.44 0.78
C TRP A 48 3.17 16.84 0.48
N PRO A 49 2.74 17.94 1.15
CA PRO A 49 3.31 19.26 0.87
C PRO A 49 4.83 19.32 1.05
N ASN A 50 5.35 18.63 2.06
CA ASN A 50 6.78 18.57 2.31
C ASN A 50 7.48 17.62 1.33
N LEU A 51 6.87 16.46 1.04
CA LEU A 51 7.39 15.53 0.04
C LEU A 51 7.50 16.18 -1.34
N PHE A 52 6.53 17.02 -1.75
CA PHE A 52 6.61 17.78 -3.01
C PHE A 52 7.76 18.79 -3.02
N ARG A 53 8.11 19.39 -1.85
CA ARG A 53 9.26 20.28 -1.74
C ARG A 53 10.58 19.51 -1.80
N GLU A 54 10.67 18.42 -1.04
CA GLU A 54 11.87 17.58 -0.93
C GLU A 54 12.19 16.88 -2.24
N ALA A 55 11.20 16.40 -2.98
CA ALA A 55 11.39 15.72 -4.24
C ALA A 55 12.09 16.58 -5.31
N ARG A 56 12.04 17.91 -5.20
CA ARG A 56 12.77 18.81 -6.09
C ARG A 56 14.29 18.75 -5.93
N PHE A 57 14.80 18.18 -4.85
CA PHE A 57 16.21 17.97 -4.62
C PHE A 57 16.68 16.56 -4.98
N LEU A 58 15.79 15.70 -5.45
CA LEU A 58 16.14 14.36 -5.92
C LEU A 58 17.01 14.48 -7.17
N SER A 59 18.16 13.80 -7.18
CA SER A 59 19.00 13.77 -8.37
C SER A 59 18.41 12.88 -9.46
N ALA A 60 18.66 13.22 -10.72
CA ALA A 60 18.28 12.37 -11.84
C ALA A 60 18.96 10.99 -11.76
N VAL A 61 20.16 10.91 -11.19
CA VAL A 61 20.86 9.63 -11.00
C VAL A 61 20.12 8.74 -10.01
N ASP A 62 19.66 9.29 -8.88
CA ASP A 62 18.90 8.53 -7.88
C ASP A 62 17.56 8.06 -8.43
N PHE A 63 16.87 8.88 -9.21
CA PHE A 63 15.64 8.50 -9.89
C PHE A 63 15.88 7.31 -10.85
N VAL A 64 16.92 7.38 -11.68
CA VAL A 64 17.28 6.29 -12.60
C VAL A 64 17.67 5.02 -11.85
N GLN A 65 18.38 5.13 -10.71
CA GLN A 65 18.71 3.94 -9.91
C GLN A 65 17.47 3.33 -9.26
N ALA A 66 16.53 4.14 -8.77
CA ALA A 66 15.25 3.65 -8.26
C ALA A 66 14.45 2.92 -9.36
N ASP A 67 14.42 3.44 -10.59
CA ASP A 67 13.76 2.78 -11.72
C ASP A 67 14.43 1.46 -12.12
N ARG A 68 15.76 1.39 -12.08
CA ARG A 68 16.49 0.13 -12.27
C ARG A 68 16.15 -0.89 -11.19
N PHE A 69 16.01 -0.43 -9.95
CA PHE A 69 15.58 -1.29 -8.85
C PHE A 69 14.14 -1.76 -9.05
N ARG A 70 13.23 -0.90 -9.50
CA ARG A 70 11.85 -1.27 -9.88
C ARG A 70 11.84 -2.42 -10.88
N ARG A 71 12.67 -2.37 -11.93
CA ARG A 71 12.81 -3.46 -12.89
C ARG A 71 13.29 -4.75 -12.23
N LYS A 72 14.25 -4.68 -11.31
CA LYS A 72 14.74 -5.83 -10.56
C LYS A 72 13.62 -6.48 -9.74
N VAL A 73 12.81 -5.66 -9.05
CA VAL A 73 11.64 -6.12 -8.30
C VAL A 73 10.60 -6.78 -9.21
N ALA A 74 10.31 -6.19 -10.37
CA ALA A 74 9.37 -6.76 -11.34
C ALA A 74 9.82 -8.14 -11.86
N LEU A 75 11.12 -8.33 -12.11
CA LEU A 75 11.67 -9.64 -12.51
C LEU A 75 11.54 -10.69 -11.40
N GLU A 76 11.71 -10.29 -10.16
CA GLU A 76 11.53 -11.18 -9.02
C GLU A 76 10.05 -11.57 -8.82
N MET A 77 9.14 -10.63 -8.95
CA MET A 77 7.70 -10.94 -8.95
C MET A 77 7.33 -11.90 -10.09
N GLN A 78 7.88 -11.70 -11.28
CA GLN A 78 7.70 -12.64 -12.38
C GLN A 78 8.22 -14.04 -12.04
N ARG A 79 9.36 -14.15 -11.35
CA ARG A 79 9.90 -15.44 -10.89
C ARG A 79 8.93 -16.12 -9.93
N ILE A 80 8.41 -15.38 -8.95
CA ILE A 80 7.45 -15.90 -7.96
C ILE A 80 6.18 -16.40 -8.67
N PHE A 81 5.61 -15.62 -9.57
CA PHE A 81 4.41 -15.98 -10.31
C PHE A 81 4.60 -17.09 -11.37
N ARG A 82 5.82 -17.63 -11.55
CA ARG A 82 6.00 -18.91 -12.23
C ARG A 82 5.72 -20.12 -11.34
N GLU A 83 5.75 -19.92 -10.03
CA GLU A 83 5.57 -20.99 -9.05
C GLU A 83 4.15 -21.04 -8.48
N VAL A 84 3.45 -19.89 -8.49
CA VAL A 84 2.09 -19.74 -7.96
C VAL A 84 1.23 -18.93 -8.92
N ASP A 85 -0.08 -19.15 -8.88
CA ASP A 85 -1.03 -18.40 -9.71
C ASP A 85 -1.42 -17.07 -9.08
N LEU A 86 -1.56 -17.05 -7.76
CA LEU A 86 -1.93 -15.89 -6.96
C LEU A 86 -1.12 -15.87 -5.67
N LEU A 87 -0.94 -14.66 -5.10
CA LEU A 87 -0.46 -14.48 -3.74
C LEU A 87 -1.61 -13.99 -2.86
N ILE A 88 -1.71 -14.53 -1.65
CA ILE A 88 -2.64 -14.05 -0.63
C ILE A 88 -1.80 -13.49 0.51
N VAL A 89 -2.01 -12.23 0.84
CA VAL A 89 -1.26 -11.51 1.87
C VAL A 89 -2.22 -10.79 2.82
N PRO A 90 -1.83 -10.54 4.07
CA PRO A 90 -2.60 -9.66 4.94
C PRO A 90 -2.76 -8.28 4.30
N SER A 91 -3.95 -7.67 4.42
CA SER A 91 -4.20 -6.31 3.93
C SER A 91 -3.61 -5.28 4.88
N LEU A 92 -2.29 -5.22 4.94
CA LEU A 92 -1.52 -4.28 5.74
C LEU A 92 -0.79 -3.32 4.80
N ARG A 93 -0.44 -2.15 5.33
CA ARG A 93 0.45 -1.19 4.67
C ARG A 93 1.89 -1.64 4.85
N ASP A 94 2.27 -2.60 4.08
CA ASP A 94 3.57 -3.22 4.10
C ASP A 94 4.25 -3.11 2.73
N GLU A 95 5.34 -3.80 2.59
CA GLU A 95 6.13 -3.85 1.37
C GLU A 95 5.34 -4.35 0.16
N GLN A 96 4.32 -5.19 0.35
CA GLN A 96 3.50 -5.73 -0.73
C GLN A 96 2.73 -4.63 -1.47
N LEU A 97 2.21 -3.65 -0.74
CA LEU A 97 1.55 -2.49 -1.34
C LEU A 97 2.54 -1.70 -2.21
N THR A 98 3.74 -1.44 -1.69
CA THR A 98 4.80 -0.78 -2.44
C THR A 98 5.17 -1.57 -3.69
N ILE A 99 5.48 -2.86 -3.54
CA ILE A 99 5.87 -3.74 -4.65
C ILE A 99 4.82 -3.72 -5.76
N THR A 100 3.56 -3.98 -5.43
CA THR A 100 2.50 -4.12 -6.45
C THR A 100 2.18 -2.82 -7.15
N ASN A 101 2.18 -1.68 -6.44
CA ASN A 101 1.98 -0.37 -7.05
C ASN A 101 3.10 -0.01 -8.04
N PHE A 102 4.36 -0.33 -7.72
CA PHE A 102 5.49 -0.02 -8.61
C PHE A 102 5.69 -1.04 -9.73
N THR A 103 5.16 -2.25 -9.61
CA THR A 103 5.28 -3.30 -10.65
C THR A 103 4.03 -3.49 -11.48
N GLY A 104 2.89 -2.88 -11.08
CA GLY A 104 1.64 -2.90 -11.82
C GLY A 104 0.83 -4.21 -11.67
N HIS A 105 1.13 -5.05 -10.67
CA HIS A 105 0.36 -6.28 -10.45
C HIS A 105 -1.05 -5.96 -9.97
N PRO A 106 -2.09 -6.60 -10.54
CA PRO A 106 -3.46 -6.42 -10.10
C PRO A 106 -3.62 -6.93 -8.68
N SER A 107 -4.41 -6.20 -7.90
CA SER A 107 -4.70 -6.57 -6.52
C SER A 107 -6.18 -6.36 -6.19
N LEU A 108 -6.71 -7.23 -5.34
CA LEU A 108 -8.06 -7.12 -4.81
C LEU A 108 -8.01 -7.34 -3.30
N THR A 109 -8.51 -6.36 -2.56
CA THR A 109 -8.62 -6.45 -1.11
C THR A 109 -10.05 -6.72 -0.72
N LEU A 110 -10.25 -7.73 0.15
CA LEU A 110 -11.55 -8.07 0.70
C LEU A 110 -11.48 -8.21 2.22
N ARG A 111 -12.62 -8.00 2.87
CA ARG A 111 -12.74 -8.20 4.31
C ARG A 111 -12.73 -9.69 4.62
N ALA A 112 -11.77 -10.12 5.44
CA ALA A 112 -11.61 -11.52 5.85
C ALA A 112 -12.11 -11.81 7.26
N GLY A 113 -12.37 -10.77 8.05
CA GLY A 113 -12.82 -10.90 9.41
C GLY A 113 -12.73 -9.58 10.18
N PHE A 114 -12.57 -9.68 11.49
CA PHE A 114 -12.47 -8.53 12.37
C PHE A 114 -11.38 -8.76 13.41
N VAL A 115 -10.81 -7.67 13.89
CA VAL A 115 -9.84 -7.66 15.00
C VAL A 115 -10.25 -6.61 16.03
N GLU A 116 -9.90 -6.86 17.31
CA GLU A 116 -10.07 -5.88 18.36
C GLU A 116 -8.83 -4.98 18.43
N VAL A 117 -9.07 -3.66 18.41
CA VAL A 117 -7.99 -2.66 18.51
C VAL A 117 -8.23 -1.74 19.70
N SER A 118 -7.19 -1.50 20.48
CA SER A 118 -7.20 -0.61 21.64
C SER A 118 -6.64 0.79 21.34
N GLU A 119 -6.08 1.01 20.14
CA GLU A 119 -5.47 2.26 19.73
C GLU A 119 -5.70 2.52 18.23
N ALA A 120 -5.88 3.77 17.86
CA ALA A 120 -5.95 4.17 16.47
C ALA A 120 -4.60 3.96 15.76
N ARG A 121 -4.63 3.78 14.45
CA ARG A 121 -3.43 3.71 13.59
C ARG A 121 -3.28 5.01 12.80
N SER A 122 -2.04 5.37 12.53
CA SER A 122 -1.68 6.50 11.67
C SER A 122 -0.63 6.09 10.64
N ASP A 123 -0.65 6.74 9.49
CA ASP A 123 0.41 6.67 8.47
C ASP A 123 1.55 7.65 8.74
N TRP A 124 1.29 8.62 9.60
CA TRP A 124 2.22 9.69 9.91
C TRP A 124 3.18 9.26 11.01
N ALA A 125 4.36 9.87 11.02
CA ALA A 125 5.31 9.72 12.11
C ALA A 125 4.63 10.03 13.45
N PRO A 126 4.97 9.29 14.52
CA PRO A 126 4.41 9.55 15.84
C PRO A 126 4.63 11.00 16.28
N ASP A 127 3.55 11.65 16.71
CA ASP A 127 3.61 13.00 17.29
C ASP A 127 3.31 12.92 18.80
N PRO A 128 4.30 13.12 19.67
CA PRO A 128 4.09 13.09 21.12
C PRO A 128 3.10 14.16 21.62
N ALA A 129 2.96 15.27 20.90
CA ALA A 129 2.02 16.35 21.25
C ALA A 129 0.58 15.99 20.90
N ASN A 130 0.38 15.06 19.96
CA ASN A 130 -0.94 14.59 19.52
C ASN A 130 -0.97 13.05 19.48
N PRO A 131 -0.99 12.39 20.66
CA PRO A 131 -0.98 10.94 20.71
C PRO A 131 -2.24 10.36 20.07
N LEU A 132 -2.11 9.16 19.48
CA LEU A 132 -3.23 8.51 18.85
C LEU A 132 -4.35 8.18 19.86
N PRO A 133 -5.62 8.27 19.46
CA PRO A 133 -6.74 7.91 20.31
C PRO A 133 -6.66 6.46 20.78
N LYS A 134 -6.87 6.24 22.08
CA LYS A 134 -7.01 4.92 22.69
C LYS A 134 -8.48 4.60 22.94
N PHE A 135 -8.81 3.32 22.87
CA PHE A 135 -10.19 2.84 22.99
C PHE A 135 -10.34 1.89 24.17
N HIS A 136 -11.30 2.20 25.05
CA HIS A 136 -11.74 1.37 26.17
C HIS A 136 -13.26 1.32 26.22
N PRO A 137 -13.93 0.19 25.95
CA PRO A 137 -13.33 -1.10 25.54
C PRO A 137 -12.69 -1.00 24.14
N PRO A 138 -11.86 -1.99 23.78
CA PRO A 138 -11.31 -2.10 22.43
C PRO A 138 -12.41 -2.06 21.36
N ARG A 139 -12.09 -1.55 20.18
CA ARG A 139 -13.03 -1.48 19.05
C ARG A 139 -12.81 -2.63 18.11
N ARG A 140 -13.90 -3.29 17.74
CA ARG A 140 -13.93 -4.30 16.67
C ARG A 140 -13.85 -3.57 15.33
N VAL A 141 -12.78 -3.81 14.58
CA VAL A 141 -12.54 -3.21 13.26
C VAL A 141 -12.38 -4.28 12.19
N PRO A 142 -12.80 -4.01 10.94
CA PRO A 142 -12.62 -4.96 9.85
C PRO A 142 -11.13 -5.20 9.59
N HIS A 143 -10.79 -6.44 9.30
CA HIS A 143 -9.46 -6.86 8.86
C HIS A 143 -9.57 -7.56 7.53
N GLY A 144 -8.63 -7.28 6.63
CA GLY A 144 -8.68 -7.74 5.26
C GLY A 144 -7.54 -8.65 4.87
N ILE A 145 -7.72 -9.30 3.73
CA ILE A 145 -6.67 -9.94 2.95
C ILE A 145 -6.61 -9.29 1.58
N THR A 146 -5.44 -9.32 0.97
CA THR A 146 -5.23 -8.85 -0.40
C THR A 146 -4.78 -10.02 -1.26
N ILE A 147 -5.45 -10.19 -2.40
CA ILE A 147 -5.10 -11.16 -3.44
C ILE A 147 -4.32 -10.40 -4.50
N LEU A 148 -3.12 -10.87 -4.84
CA LEU A 148 -2.27 -10.32 -5.89
C LEU A 148 -2.22 -11.31 -7.05
N GLY A 149 -2.38 -10.81 -8.27
CA GLY A 149 -2.34 -11.61 -9.50
C GLY A 149 -1.13 -11.32 -10.38
N ARG A 150 -0.95 -12.15 -11.40
CA ARG A 150 -0.02 -11.86 -12.50
C ARG A 150 -0.45 -10.59 -13.23
N LEU A 151 0.48 -9.96 -13.92
CA LEU A 151 0.15 -8.82 -14.79
C LEU A 151 -0.94 -9.22 -15.79
N PHE A 152 -1.98 -8.37 -15.90
CA PHE A 152 -3.12 -8.54 -16.81
C PHE A 152 -4.04 -9.75 -16.48
N ASP A 153 -3.98 -10.28 -15.26
CA ASP A 153 -4.81 -11.42 -14.83
C ASP A 153 -5.87 -11.00 -13.79
N GLU A 154 -6.48 -9.84 -14.00
CA GLU A 154 -7.54 -9.30 -13.15
C GLU A 154 -8.75 -10.24 -13.07
N GLY A 155 -9.01 -10.98 -14.13
CA GLY A 155 -10.10 -11.95 -14.19
C GLY A 155 -9.97 -13.06 -13.15
N LEU A 156 -8.78 -13.64 -13.01
CA LEU A 156 -8.51 -14.67 -12.00
C LEU A 156 -8.58 -14.08 -10.59
N VAL A 157 -8.00 -12.90 -10.38
CA VAL A 157 -8.04 -12.19 -9.09
C VAL A 157 -9.49 -11.96 -8.66
N GLY A 158 -10.34 -11.45 -9.57
CA GLY A 158 -11.77 -11.24 -9.30
C GLY A 158 -12.55 -12.52 -9.03
N GLN A 159 -12.30 -13.57 -9.79
CA GLN A 159 -12.97 -14.86 -9.61
C GLN A 159 -12.65 -15.48 -8.25
N VAL A 160 -11.37 -15.50 -7.85
CA VAL A 160 -10.95 -16.04 -6.55
C VAL A 160 -11.44 -15.14 -5.42
N GLY A 161 -11.44 -13.82 -5.61
CA GLY A 161 -11.99 -12.86 -4.66
C GLY A 161 -13.47 -13.14 -4.35
N LEU A 162 -14.30 -13.32 -5.37
CA LEU A 162 -15.72 -13.67 -5.20
C LEU A 162 -15.93 -15.02 -4.47
N MET A 163 -15.08 -16.00 -4.76
CA MET A 163 -15.14 -17.29 -4.06
C MET A 163 -14.81 -17.13 -2.58
N LEU A 164 -13.70 -16.43 -2.26
CA LEU A 164 -13.29 -16.21 -0.88
C LEU A 164 -14.28 -15.33 -0.11
N GLU A 165 -14.85 -14.30 -0.73
CA GLU A 165 -15.87 -13.45 -0.09
C GLU A 165 -17.09 -14.27 0.35
N ARG A 166 -17.54 -15.23 -0.48
CA ARG A 166 -18.65 -16.13 -0.17
C ARG A 166 -18.31 -17.08 0.98
N GLU A 167 -17.13 -17.67 0.96
CA GLU A 167 -16.68 -18.61 1.99
C GLU A 167 -16.46 -17.94 3.34
N LEU A 168 -15.89 -16.74 3.34
CA LEU A 168 -15.65 -15.97 4.57
C LEU A 168 -16.94 -15.46 5.22
N GLY A 169 -17.99 -15.19 4.44
CA GLY A 169 -19.33 -14.87 4.94
C GLY A 169 -19.48 -13.57 5.73
N VAL A 170 -18.47 -12.70 5.74
CA VAL A 170 -18.44 -11.48 6.59
C VAL A 170 -18.80 -10.20 5.83
N VAL A 171 -19.07 -10.27 4.53
CA VAL A 171 -19.31 -9.10 3.68
C VAL A 171 -20.56 -8.31 4.10
N ALA A 172 -21.59 -9.00 4.58
CA ALA A 172 -22.86 -8.40 4.97
C ALA A 172 -22.85 -7.73 6.36
N GLU A 173 -21.84 -7.98 7.19
CA GLU A 173 -21.77 -7.35 8.50
C GLU A 173 -21.59 -5.83 8.39
N ARG A 174 -22.38 -5.09 9.13
CA ARG A 174 -22.34 -3.63 9.19
C ARG A 174 -21.98 -3.16 10.60
N PRO A 175 -21.35 -1.97 10.75
CA PRO A 175 -21.22 -1.36 12.07
C PRO A 175 -22.59 -1.12 12.71
N ALA A 176 -22.65 -1.10 14.04
CA ALA A 176 -23.86 -0.78 14.74
C ALA A 176 -24.36 0.64 14.37
N GLY A 177 -25.63 0.76 13.94
CA GLY A 177 -26.22 2.03 13.52
C GLY A 177 -26.21 2.32 12.01
N PHE A 178 -25.75 1.35 11.17
CA PHE A 178 -25.79 1.41 9.71
C PHE A 178 -26.62 0.29 9.10
#